data_cb2d5fe32f4f5a114ae088eb7651d47b
#
_entry.id   cb2d5fe32f4f5a114ae088eb7651d47b
#
_cell.length_a   1.000
_cell.length_b   1.000
_cell.length_c   1.000
_cell.angle_alpha   90.00
_cell.angle_beta   90.00
_cell.angle_gamma   90.00
#
_symmetry.space_group_name_H-M   'P 1'
#
loop_
_entity.id
_entity.type
_entity.pdbx_description
1 polymer ?
#
loop_
_entity_poly.entity_id
_entity_poly.type
_entity_poly.pdbx_seq_one_letter_code
_entity_poly.pdbx_strand_id
1 'polypeptide(L)'
;DGCGCVVSRTVDGNSIVKLFNDYGKEANVRFARLGGQVVGIVVTKGKELGCKSANKVAKFVRFCDAFSLPVVTFVNCPGFESIKSATKASAAYAEATTVKISVVTGKAIGSGYVALAGTGANADVVYALPDAVISPVNVEAAAFIMAPEVMNVATDKQAEVAQKFADENLSAYNAAQNGYVDGIVEEAQLRQTLISALDMLSGKRVSTLSKKHSTI
;
A
#
# COMPACT_ATOMS: atom_id res chain seq x y z
N ASP A 1 -0.51 7.02 -16.29
CA ASP A 1 -0.36 6.46 -14.92
C ASP A 1 -1.39 5.36 -14.69
N GLY A 2 -1.00 4.09 -14.79
CA GLY A 2 -1.90 2.93 -14.64
C GLY A 2 -2.75 2.95 -13.35
N CYS A 3 -2.14 3.27 -12.20
CA CYS A 3 -2.86 3.39 -10.92
C CYS A 3 -3.99 4.44 -10.92
N GLY A 4 -3.84 5.53 -11.65
CA GLY A 4 -4.88 6.56 -11.73
C GLY A 4 -6.12 6.09 -12.49
N CYS A 5 -5.94 5.23 -13.48
CA CYS A 5 -7.00 4.62 -14.27
C CYS A 5 -7.79 3.59 -13.43
N VAL A 6 -7.09 2.72 -12.69
CA VAL A 6 -7.70 1.74 -11.77
C VAL A 6 -8.60 2.45 -10.77
N VAL A 7 -8.09 3.51 -10.12
CA VAL A 7 -8.89 4.27 -9.14
C VAL A 7 -10.13 4.89 -9.77
N SER A 8 -10.01 5.48 -10.96
CA SER A 8 -11.14 6.13 -11.62
C SER A 8 -12.26 5.15 -12.02
N ARG A 9 -11.91 3.90 -12.31
CA ARG A 9 -12.87 2.82 -12.60
C ARG A 9 -13.48 2.23 -11.32
N THR A 10 -12.75 2.31 -10.22
CA THR A 10 -13.18 1.71 -8.94
C THR A 10 -14.18 2.59 -8.20
N VAL A 11 -14.01 3.92 -8.22
CA VAL A 11 -14.84 4.85 -7.43
C VAL A 11 -16.11 5.29 -8.18
N ASP A 12 -17.03 5.91 -7.43
CA ASP A 12 -18.26 6.47 -7.99
C ASP A 12 -17.94 7.65 -8.91
N GLY A 13 -18.63 7.72 -10.04
CA GLY A 13 -18.41 8.77 -11.05
C GLY A 13 -18.54 10.18 -10.45
N ASN A 14 -17.66 11.09 -10.86
CA ASN A 14 -17.63 12.50 -10.43
C ASN A 14 -17.53 12.75 -8.92
N SER A 15 -17.11 11.76 -8.13
CA SER A 15 -16.99 11.89 -6.66
C SER A 15 -15.60 12.28 -6.18
N ILE A 16 -14.61 12.33 -7.06
CA ILE A 16 -13.20 12.52 -6.69
C ILE A 16 -12.90 13.97 -6.33
N VAL A 17 -12.43 14.20 -5.10
CA VAL A 17 -11.89 15.49 -4.64
C VAL A 17 -10.41 15.31 -4.33
N LYS A 18 -9.54 15.90 -5.16
CA LYS A 18 -8.08 15.80 -5.00
C LYS A 18 -7.59 16.84 -4.00
N LEU A 19 -6.63 16.44 -3.16
CA LEU A 19 -5.98 17.29 -2.18
C LEU A 19 -4.47 17.33 -2.38
N PHE A 20 -3.85 18.45 -2.02
CA PHE A 20 -2.40 18.65 -2.04
C PHE A 20 -1.70 18.25 -3.36
N ASN A 21 -2.27 18.64 -4.50
CA ASN A 21 -1.81 18.19 -5.83
C ASN A 21 -0.34 18.54 -6.11
N ASP A 22 0.12 19.70 -5.65
CA ASP A 22 1.47 20.20 -5.92
C ASP A 22 2.51 19.84 -4.85
N TYR A 23 2.09 19.18 -3.78
CA TYR A 23 2.97 18.77 -2.69
C TYR A 23 3.17 17.25 -2.68
N GLY A 24 4.43 16.78 -2.65
CA GLY A 24 4.77 15.34 -2.61
C GLY A 24 4.14 14.58 -3.79
N LYS A 25 4.65 14.77 -5.00
CA LYS A 25 4.03 14.31 -6.26
C LYS A 25 4.06 12.80 -6.45
N GLU A 26 4.86 12.05 -5.66
CA GLU A 26 5.02 10.60 -5.70
C GLU A 26 3.80 9.87 -5.13
N ALA A 27 3.01 10.54 -4.29
CA ALA A 27 1.73 10.05 -3.82
C ALA A 27 0.60 11.04 -4.07
N ASN A 28 -0.59 10.56 -4.34
CA ASN A 28 -1.82 11.36 -4.41
C ASN A 28 -2.75 10.96 -3.28
N VAL A 29 -3.41 11.96 -2.69
CA VAL A 29 -4.47 11.76 -1.71
C VAL A 29 -5.74 12.46 -2.18
N ARG A 30 -6.87 11.81 -1.99
CA ARG A 30 -8.16 12.30 -2.46
C ARG A 30 -9.31 11.74 -1.62
N PHE A 31 -10.41 12.43 -1.59
CA PHE A 31 -11.69 11.84 -1.18
C PHE A 31 -12.44 11.36 -2.41
N ALA A 32 -13.22 10.30 -2.24
CA ALA A 32 -14.15 9.83 -3.25
C ALA A 32 -15.32 9.11 -2.57
N ARG A 33 -16.30 8.72 -3.37
CA ARG A 33 -17.34 7.79 -2.91
C ARG A 33 -17.11 6.41 -3.52
N LEU A 34 -17.42 5.39 -2.75
CA LEU A 34 -17.36 4.01 -3.18
C LEU A 34 -18.62 3.30 -2.69
N GLY A 35 -19.52 2.98 -3.61
CA GLY A 35 -20.85 2.46 -3.26
C GLY A 35 -21.68 3.45 -2.43
N GLY A 36 -21.51 4.77 -2.66
CA GLY A 36 -22.18 5.84 -1.92
C GLY A 36 -21.48 6.25 -0.62
N GLN A 37 -20.59 5.42 -0.06
CA GLN A 37 -19.84 5.73 1.15
C GLN A 37 -18.63 6.61 0.86
N VAL A 38 -18.38 7.63 1.67
CA VAL A 38 -17.19 8.48 1.57
C VAL A 38 -15.97 7.73 2.07
N VAL A 39 -14.92 7.73 1.26
CA VAL A 39 -13.65 7.08 1.58
C VAL A 39 -12.48 8.01 1.29
N GLY A 40 -11.43 7.89 2.10
CA GLY A 40 -10.13 8.47 1.79
C GLY A 40 -9.34 7.53 0.89
N ILE A 41 -8.75 8.07 -0.17
CA ILE A 41 -7.96 7.29 -1.11
C ILE A 41 -6.53 7.80 -1.12
N VAL A 42 -5.59 6.90 -0.92
CA VAL A 42 -4.15 7.11 -1.07
C VAL A 42 -3.68 6.34 -2.31
N VAL A 43 -2.92 6.97 -3.18
CA VAL A 43 -2.38 6.34 -4.39
C VAL A 43 -0.90 6.63 -4.49
N THR A 44 -0.07 5.61 -4.57
CA THR A 44 1.36 5.73 -4.85
C THR A 44 1.66 5.43 -6.32
N LYS A 45 2.69 6.06 -6.89
CA LYS A 45 2.88 6.14 -8.35
C LYS A 45 4.08 5.34 -8.88
N GLY A 46 4.49 4.28 -8.22
CA GLY A 46 5.60 3.45 -8.69
C GLY A 46 6.99 4.08 -8.47
N LYS A 47 7.08 5.10 -7.62
CA LYS A 47 8.33 5.75 -7.21
C LYS A 47 8.53 5.60 -5.72
N GLU A 48 9.78 5.69 -5.28
CA GLU A 48 10.09 5.78 -3.86
C GLU A 48 9.45 7.04 -3.25
N LEU A 49 8.92 6.88 -2.04
CA LEU A 49 8.25 7.96 -1.35
C LEU A 49 9.26 8.79 -0.54
N GLY A 50 9.43 10.03 -0.96
CA GLY A 50 10.24 11.02 -0.23
C GLY A 50 9.49 11.58 0.99
N CYS A 51 10.21 12.40 1.75
CA CYS A 51 9.72 13.01 3.00
C CYS A 51 8.41 13.80 2.80
N LYS A 52 8.27 14.53 1.70
CA LYS A 52 7.04 15.31 1.39
C LYS A 52 5.84 14.42 1.16
N SER A 53 6.01 13.34 0.40
CA SER A 53 4.94 12.38 0.11
C SER A 53 4.54 11.58 1.35
N ALA A 54 5.51 11.13 2.14
CA ALA A 54 5.25 10.48 3.42
C ALA A 54 4.48 11.38 4.40
N ASN A 55 4.86 12.66 4.50
CA ASN A 55 4.15 13.64 5.32
C ASN A 55 2.71 13.86 4.84
N LYS A 56 2.52 13.95 3.53
CA LYS A 56 1.18 14.09 2.94
C LYS A 56 0.28 12.90 3.27
N VAL A 57 0.79 11.69 3.06
CA VAL A 57 0.07 10.45 3.36
C VAL A 57 -0.26 10.38 4.85
N ALA A 58 0.74 10.57 5.72
CA ALA A 58 0.54 10.52 7.18
C ALA A 58 -0.51 11.54 7.65
N LYS A 59 -0.42 12.79 7.18
CA LYS A 59 -1.41 13.84 7.51
C LYS A 59 -2.81 13.47 7.03
N PHE A 60 -2.92 12.92 5.83
CA PHE A 60 -4.21 12.54 5.26
C PHE A 60 -4.84 11.35 6.00
N VAL A 61 -4.06 10.32 6.32
CA VAL A 61 -4.55 9.15 7.08
C VAL A 61 -5.05 9.59 8.46
N ARG A 62 -4.30 10.42 9.18
CA ARG A 62 -4.73 10.97 10.48
C ARG A 62 -6.00 11.82 10.37
N PHE A 63 -6.16 12.57 9.28
CA PHE A 63 -7.39 13.30 9.00
C PHE A 63 -8.56 12.34 8.81
N CYS A 64 -8.41 11.32 7.99
CA CYS A 64 -9.45 10.31 7.79
C CYS A 64 -9.82 9.61 9.10
N ASP A 65 -8.84 9.28 9.92
CA ASP A 65 -9.05 8.65 11.22
C ASP A 65 -9.85 9.55 12.18
N ALA A 66 -9.53 10.85 12.24
CA ALA A 66 -10.24 11.83 13.08
C ALA A 66 -11.73 11.94 12.74
N PHE A 67 -12.12 11.67 11.50
CA PHE A 67 -13.51 11.69 11.03
C PHE A 67 -14.10 10.30 10.82
N SER A 68 -13.39 9.25 11.25
CA SER A 68 -13.80 7.85 11.06
C SER A 68 -14.07 7.47 9.60
N LEU A 69 -13.36 8.10 8.67
CA LEU A 69 -13.46 7.80 7.25
C LEU A 69 -12.58 6.59 6.92
N PRO A 70 -13.11 5.56 6.24
CA PRO A 70 -12.30 4.45 5.77
C PRO A 70 -11.21 4.91 4.81
N VAL A 71 -10.04 4.28 4.85
CA VAL A 71 -8.92 4.57 3.96
C VAL A 71 -8.67 3.39 3.03
N VAL A 72 -8.69 3.66 1.73
CA VAL A 72 -8.30 2.69 0.70
C VAL A 72 -6.99 3.14 0.08
N THR A 73 -5.96 2.32 0.19
CA THR A 73 -4.61 2.62 -0.31
C THR A 73 -4.28 1.78 -1.53
N PHE A 74 -4.07 2.43 -2.66
CA PHE A 74 -3.58 1.79 -3.89
C PHE A 74 -2.05 1.85 -3.90
N VAL A 75 -1.43 0.71 -3.69
CA VAL A 75 0.02 0.60 -3.48
C VAL A 75 0.73 0.23 -4.77
N ASN A 76 1.57 1.15 -5.22
CA ASN A 76 2.63 0.90 -6.19
C ASN A 76 3.86 1.67 -5.70
N CYS A 77 4.63 1.05 -4.80
CA CYS A 77 5.71 1.70 -4.07
C CYS A 77 6.89 0.72 -3.91
N PRO A 78 8.00 0.96 -4.60
CA PRO A 78 9.20 0.13 -4.44
C PRO A 78 9.93 0.36 -3.11
N GLY A 79 9.59 1.43 -2.38
CA GLY A 79 10.22 1.75 -1.10
C GLY A 79 10.06 3.21 -0.70
N PHE A 80 10.80 3.58 0.33
CA PHE A 80 10.92 4.96 0.81
C PHE A 80 12.38 5.42 0.70
N GLU A 81 12.59 6.69 0.36
CA GLU A 81 13.92 7.29 0.27
C GLU A 81 14.69 7.28 1.60
N SER A 82 13.98 7.23 2.73
CA SER A 82 14.58 7.18 4.05
C SER A 82 13.73 6.44 5.07
N ILE A 83 14.38 5.86 6.07
CA ILE A 83 13.72 5.20 7.21
C ILE A 83 12.79 6.17 7.93
N LYS A 84 13.17 7.43 8.09
CA LYS A 84 12.35 8.48 8.72
C LYS A 84 11.03 8.68 7.97
N SER A 85 11.04 8.68 6.65
CA SER A 85 9.84 8.78 5.81
C SER A 85 8.95 7.56 5.96
N ALA A 86 9.53 6.36 5.93
CA ALA A 86 8.82 5.10 6.13
C ALA A 86 8.16 5.04 7.52
N THR A 87 8.90 5.35 8.58
CA THR A 87 8.39 5.36 9.95
C THR A 87 7.21 6.32 10.12
N LYS A 88 7.27 7.50 9.50
CA LYS A 88 6.22 8.51 9.62
C LYS A 88 4.91 8.05 8.96
N ALA A 89 5.00 7.47 7.78
CA ALA A 89 3.85 6.89 7.10
C ALA A 89 3.29 5.67 7.88
N SER A 90 4.16 4.73 8.23
CA SER A 90 3.78 3.52 8.96
C SER A 90 3.13 3.84 10.30
N ALA A 91 3.67 4.78 11.06
CA ALA A 91 3.09 5.20 12.34
C ALA A 91 1.67 5.75 12.17
N ALA A 92 1.40 6.56 11.14
CA ALA A 92 0.07 7.09 10.89
C ALA A 92 -0.94 5.97 10.59
N TYR A 93 -0.54 4.96 9.80
CA TYR A 93 -1.39 3.80 9.53
C TYR A 93 -1.59 2.93 10.78
N ALA A 94 -0.53 2.68 11.54
CA ALA A 94 -0.60 1.85 12.75
C ALA A 94 -1.44 2.49 13.85
N GLU A 95 -1.40 3.82 13.96
CA GLU A 95 -2.19 4.57 14.95
C GLU A 95 -3.66 4.72 14.58
N ALA A 96 -3.98 4.72 13.28
CA ALA A 96 -5.33 4.92 12.79
C ALA A 96 -6.24 3.75 13.17
N THR A 97 -7.39 4.08 13.76
CA THR A 97 -8.41 3.12 14.21
C THR A 97 -9.50 2.88 13.18
N THR A 98 -9.61 3.74 12.17
CA THR A 98 -10.55 3.59 11.07
C THR A 98 -10.26 2.35 10.22
N VAL A 99 -11.21 1.96 9.38
CA VAL A 99 -11.03 0.85 8.42
C VAL A 99 -9.93 1.21 7.41
N LYS A 100 -9.01 0.29 7.20
CA LYS A 100 -7.88 0.45 6.27
C LYS A 100 -7.80 -0.76 5.35
N ILE A 101 -7.99 -0.52 4.07
CA ILE A 101 -7.87 -1.55 3.02
C ILE A 101 -6.73 -1.16 2.10
N SER A 102 -5.81 -2.06 1.84
CA SER A 102 -4.73 -1.85 0.89
C SER A 102 -4.91 -2.72 -0.35
N VAL A 103 -4.66 -2.15 -1.51
CA VAL A 103 -4.70 -2.83 -2.82
C VAL A 103 -3.34 -2.65 -3.48
N VAL A 104 -2.61 -3.72 -3.64
CA VAL A 104 -1.33 -3.69 -4.36
C VAL A 104 -1.61 -3.74 -5.85
N THR A 105 -1.35 -2.63 -6.54
CA THR A 105 -1.61 -2.46 -7.97
C THR A 105 -0.36 -2.57 -8.84
N GLY A 106 0.79 -2.72 -8.24
CA GLY A 106 2.07 -2.84 -8.91
C GLY A 106 3.12 -3.37 -7.95
N LYS A 107 4.12 -2.58 -7.63
CA LYS A 107 5.20 -2.99 -6.71
C LYS A 107 4.86 -2.64 -5.26
N ALA A 108 5.05 -3.59 -4.34
CA ALA A 108 5.05 -3.36 -2.91
C ALA A 108 6.27 -4.07 -2.31
N ILE A 109 7.39 -3.35 -2.18
CA ILE A 109 8.68 -3.95 -1.88
C ILE A 109 9.26 -3.31 -0.61
N GLY A 110 9.82 -4.15 0.27
CA GLY A 110 10.52 -3.72 1.47
C GLY A 110 9.69 -2.76 2.33
N SER A 111 10.23 -1.58 2.60
CA SER A 111 9.54 -0.55 3.39
C SER A 111 8.21 -0.09 2.78
N GLY A 112 8.06 -0.15 1.45
CA GLY A 112 6.81 0.15 0.75
C GLY A 112 5.70 -0.84 1.10
N TYR A 113 6.01 -2.13 1.15
CA TYR A 113 5.08 -3.16 1.62
C TYR A 113 4.77 -2.97 3.10
N VAL A 114 5.80 -2.94 3.95
CA VAL A 114 5.63 -2.89 5.41
C VAL A 114 4.81 -1.68 5.85
N ALA A 115 5.07 -0.50 5.27
CA ALA A 115 4.42 0.73 5.70
C ALA A 115 2.99 0.92 5.16
N LEU A 116 2.69 0.39 3.96
CA LEU A 116 1.43 0.70 3.25
C LEU A 116 0.51 -0.51 3.05
N ALA A 117 1.07 -1.72 3.05
CA ALA A 117 0.33 -2.96 2.77
C ALA A 117 0.59 -4.06 3.81
N GLY A 118 1.32 -3.78 4.89
CA GLY A 118 1.58 -4.76 5.95
C GLY A 118 0.29 -5.16 6.65
N THR A 119 -0.03 -6.46 6.60
CA THR A 119 -1.23 -7.03 7.23
C THR A 119 -1.17 -6.89 8.76
N GLY A 120 -2.33 -6.63 9.36
CA GLY A 120 -2.51 -6.60 10.81
C GLY A 120 -2.07 -5.31 11.50
N ALA A 121 -0.97 -4.69 11.09
CA ALA A 121 -0.51 -3.42 11.67
C ALA A 121 -1.01 -2.20 10.88
N ASN A 122 -0.88 -2.24 9.56
CA ASN A 122 -1.12 -1.07 8.71
C ASN A 122 -2.37 -1.20 7.83
N ALA A 123 -2.85 -2.41 7.58
CA ALA A 123 -4.08 -2.67 6.85
C ALA A 123 -4.91 -3.76 7.55
N ASP A 124 -6.23 -3.64 7.49
CA ASP A 124 -7.16 -4.66 7.99
C ASP A 124 -7.33 -5.78 6.97
N VAL A 125 -7.32 -5.43 5.69
CA VAL A 125 -7.37 -6.37 4.56
C VAL A 125 -6.45 -5.87 3.46
N VAL A 126 -5.73 -6.78 2.85
CA VAL A 126 -4.81 -6.51 1.74
C VAL A 126 -5.19 -7.35 0.53
N TYR A 127 -5.50 -6.68 -0.56
CA TYR A 127 -5.72 -7.30 -1.86
C TYR A 127 -4.55 -7.03 -2.80
N ALA A 128 -4.34 -7.89 -3.78
CA ALA A 128 -3.36 -7.68 -4.84
C ALA A 128 -4.01 -7.89 -6.22
N LEU A 129 -3.57 -7.12 -7.21
CA LEU A 129 -3.84 -7.44 -8.61
C LEU A 129 -2.93 -8.61 -9.05
N PRO A 130 -3.31 -9.40 -10.05
CA PRO A 130 -2.53 -10.57 -10.50
C PRO A 130 -1.08 -10.26 -10.89
N ASP A 131 -0.85 -9.08 -11.49
CA ASP A 131 0.46 -8.63 -11.95
C ASP A 131 1.30 -7.93 -10.85
N ALA A 132 0.85 -7.93 -9.60
CA ALA A 132 1.55 -7.28 -8.51
C ALA A 132 2.81 -8.05 -8.10
N VAL A 133 3.85 -7.29 -7.75
CA VAL A 133 5.11 -7.81 -7.22
C VAL A 133 5.21 -7.42 -5.74
N ILE A 134 5.30 -8.41 -4.88
CA ILE A 134 5.21 -8.21 -3.42
C ILE A 134 6.38 -8.89 -2.73
N SER A 135 7.11 -8.11 -1.94
CA SER A 135 8.18 -8.62 -1.10
C SER A 135 8.31 -7.80 0.18
N PRO A 136 8.35 -8.43 1.35
CA PRO A 136 8.60 -7.72 2.62
C PRO A 136 10.02 -7.18 2.75
N VAL A 137 10.94 -7.65 1.90
CA VAL A 137 12.34 -7.20 1.85
C VAL A 137 12.70 -6.71 0.44
N ASN A 138 13.83 -6.00 0.32
CA ASN A 138 14.35 -5.60 -0.99
C ASN A 138 14.60 -6.84 -1.87
N VAL A 139 14.35 -6.71 -3.17
CA VAL A 139 14.50 -7.78 -4.17
C VAL A 139 15.89 -8.42 -4.14
N GLU A 140 16.94 -7.60 -4.08
CA GLU A 140 18.33 -8.07 -3.99
C GLU A 140 18.56 -8.87 -2.70
N ALA A 141 18.09 -8.34 -1.56
CA ALA A 141 18.20 -9.03 -0.29
C ALA A 141 17.40 -10.35 -0.28
N ALA A 142 16.22 -10.38 -0.86
CA ALA A 142 15.42 -11.59 -1.01
C ALA A 142 16.17 -12.65 -1.85
N ALA A 143 16.74 -12.24 -2.98
CA ALA A 143 17.52 -13.13 -3.85
C ALA A 143 18.75 -13.70 -3.11
N PHE A 144 19.49 -12.88 -2.38
CA PHE A 144 20.65 -13.34 -1.60
C PHE A 144 20.29 -14.32 -0.47
N ILE A 145 19.14 -14.12 0.17
CA ILE A 145 18.72 -15.00 1.28
C ILE A 145 18.17 -16.33 0.75
N MET A 146 17.36 -16.30 -0.31
CA MET A 146 16.62 -17.46 -0.80
C MET A 146 17.37 -18.23 -1.88
N ALA A 147 18.28 -17.59 -2.60
CA ALA A 147 19.11 -18.17 -3.65
C ALA A 147 20.59 -17.76 -3.45
N PRO A 148 21.31 -18.34 -2.47
CA PRO A 148 22.69 -17.95 -2.15
C PRO A 148 23.66 -18.11 -3.35
N GLU A 149 23.28 -18.88 -4.36
CA GLU A 149 24.02 -19.06 -5.60
C GLU A 149 24.22 -17.75 -6.37
N VAL A 150 23.35 -16.77 -6.16
CA VAL A 150 23.45 -15.42 -6.75
C VAL A 150 24.73 -14.71 -6.30
N MET A 151 25.26 -15.03 -5.12
CA MET A 151 26.53 -14.48 -4.61
C MET A 151 27.75 -14.91 -5.43
N ASN A 152 27.67 -16.06 -6.12
CA ASN A 152 28.74 -16.60 -6.93
C ASN A 152 28.77 -16.03 -8.35
N VAL A 153 27.80 -15.17 -8.70
CA VAL A 153 27.70 -14.53 -10.01
C VAL A 153 28.44 -13.19 -10.00
N ALA A 154 29.06 -12.84 -11.12
CA ALA A 154 29.75 -11.55 -11.28
C ALA A 154 28.79 -10.37 -10.97
N THR A 155 29.30 -9.34 -10.32
CA THR A 155 28.53 -8.22 -9.75
C THR A 155 27.63 -7.51 -10.79
N ASP A 156 28.09 -7.43 -12.03
CA ASP A 156 27.36 -6.85 -13.16
C ASP A 156 26.14 -7.67 -13.60
N LYS A 157 26.10 -8.97 -13.27
CA LYS A 157 24.99 -9.88 -13.58
C LYS A 157 24.07 -10.16 -12.37
N GLN A 158 24.47 -9.76 -11.19
CA GLN A 158 23.67 -9.99 -9.97
C GLN A 158 22.30 -9.32 -10.05
N ALA A 159 22.21 -8.11 -10.61
CA ALA A 159 20.95 -7.40 -10.78
C ALA A 159 19.99 -8.12 -11.74
N GLU A 160 20.50 -8.71 -12.85
CA GLU A 160 19.68 -9.49 -13.78
C GLU A 160 19.16 -10.79 -13.13
N VAL A 161 20.01 -11.45 -12.36
CA VAL A 161 19.61 -12.68 -11.65
C VAL A 161 18.62 -12.37 -10.52
N ALA A 162 18.82 -11.29 -9.80
CA ALA A 162 17.87 -10.83 -8.79
C ALA A 162 16.50 -10.46 -9.41
N GLN A 163 16.50 -9.84 -10.59
CA GLN A 163 15.24 -9.53 -11.28
C GLN A 163 14.54 -10.81 -11.77
N LYS A 164 15.24 -11.78 -12.33
CA LYS A 164 14.66 -13.08 -12.68
C LYS A 164 14.08 -13.80 -11.47
N PHE A 165 14.82 -13.77 -10.37
CA PHE A 165 14.32 -14.32 -9.10
C PHE A 165 13.04 -13.62 -8.65
N ALA A 166 12.96 -12.30 -8.79
CA ALA A 166 11.77 -11.54 -8.46
C ALA A 166 10.57 -11.93 -9.32
N ASP A 167 10.78 -12.05 -10.62
CA ASP A 167 9.72 -12.42 -11.57
C ASP A 167 9.15 -13.83 -11.29
N GLU A 168 10.00 -14.75 -10.83
CA GLU A 168 9.61 -16.13 -10.51
C GLU A 168 9.01 -16.29 -9.12
N ASN A 169 9.51 -15.56 -8.11
CA ASN A 169 9.22 -15.83 -6.69
C ASN A 169 8.41 -14.75 -5.97
N LEU A 170 8.39 -13.52 -6.48
CA LEU A 170 7.72 -12.39 -5.82
C LEU A 170 6.36 -12.04 -6.44
N SER A 171 5.74 -12.98 -7.12
CA SER A 171 4.41 -12.80 -7.70
C SER A 171 3.33 -12.64 -6.62
N ALA A 172 2.20 -12.02 -6.99
CA ALA A 172 1.02 -11.92 -6.12
C ALA A 172 0.54 -13.29 -5.61
N TYR A 173 0.65 -14.33 -6.44
CA TYR A 173 0.25 -15.70 -6.09
C TYR A 173 1.14 -16.29 -5.00
N ASN A 174 2.45 -16.13 -5.11
CA ASN A 174 3.39 -16.57 -4.07
C ASN A 174 3.19 -15.77 -2.77
N ALA A 175 2.91 -14.47 -2.88
CA ALA A 175 2.59 -13.63 -1.73
C ALA A 175 1.31 -14.09 -1.02
N ALA A 176 0.28 -14.51 -1.77
CA ALA A 176 -0.95 -15.05 -1.22
C ALA A 176 -0.73 -16.40 -0.54
N GLN A 177 0.06 -17.30 -1.14
CA GLN A 177 0.43 -18.58 -0.54
C GLN A 177 1.18 -18.43 0.80
N ASN A 178 2.00 -17.38 0.91
CA ASN A 178 2.75 -17.07 2.12
C ASN A 178 1.99 -16.17 3.12
N GLY A 179 0.75 -15.81 2.84
CA GLY A 179 -0.09 -15.00 3.73
C GLY A 179 0.29 -13.51 3.78
N TYR A 180 1.01 -13.00 2.78
CA TYR A 180 1.33 -11.57 2.68
C TYR A 180 0.19 -10.72 2.13
N VAL A 181 -0.78 -11.35 1.48
CA VAL A 181 -2.03 -10.72 1.03
C VAL A 181 -3.21 -11.66 1.31
N ASP A 182 -4.37 -11.08 1.56
CA ASP A 182 -5.59 -11.80 1.91
C ASP A 182 -6.33 -12.32 0.67
N GLY A 183 -6.07 -11.74 -0.49
CA GLY A 183 -6.69 -12.19 -1.73
C GLY A 183 -6.14 -11.52 -2.99
N ILE A 184 -6.30 -12.24 -4.10
CA ILE A 184 -5.97 -11.73 -5.44
C ILE A 184 -7.29 -11.38 -6.12
N VAL A 185 -7.37 -10.19 -6.69
CA VAL A 185 -8.60 -9.65 -7.28
C VAL A 185 -8.30 -9.07 -8.64
N GLU A 186 -9.07 -9.47 -9.64
CA GLU A 186 -9.03 -8.87 -10.96
C GLU A 186 -9.53 -7.41 -10.96
N GLU A 187 -8.96 -6.56 -11.82
CA GLU A 187 -9.33 -5.15 -11.87
C GLU A 187 -10.85 -4.95 -12.09
N ALA A 188 -11.47 -5.81 -12.88
CA ALA A 188 -12.91 -5.76 -13.16
C ALA A 188 -13.79 -6.01 -11.92
N GLN A 189 -13.31 -6.82 -10.99
CA GLN A 189 -14.03 -7.20 -9.77
C GLN A 189 -13.68 -6.30 -8.58
N LEU A 190 -12.61 -5.52 -8.69
CA LEU A 190 -12.03 -4.75 -7.59
C LEU A 190 -13.04 -3.81 -6.92
N ARG A 191 -13.86 -3.11 -7.70
CA ARG A 191 -14.89 -2.23 -7.15
C ARG A 191 -15.87 -2.97 -6.24
N GLN A 192 -16.40 -4.09 -6.70
CA GLN A 192 -17.37 -4.88 -5.92
C GLN A 192 -16.74 -5.47 -4.67
N THR A 193 -15.52 -5.98 -4.79
CA THR A 193 -14.74 -6.52 -3.67
C THR A 193 -14.50 -5.46 -2.59
N LEU A 194 -14.11 -4.24 -2.98
CA LEU A 194 -13.88 -3.17 -2.02
C LEU A 194 -15.18 -2.70 -1.34
N ILE A 195 -16.30 -2.64 -2.04
CA ILE A 195 -17.60 -2.32 -1.43
C ILE A 195 -17.96 -3.38 -0.39
N SER A 196 -17.85 -4.67 -0.74
CA SER A 196 -18.13 -5.77 0.18
C SER A 196 -17.19 -5.77 1.39
N ALA A 197 -15.91 -5.48 1.20
CA ALA A 197 -14.94 -5.37 2.28
C ALA A 197 -15.24 -4.19 3.23
N LEU A 198 -15.65 -3.04 2.70
CA LEU A 198 -16.06 -1.88 3.50
C LEU A 198 -17.30 -2.20 4.34
N ASP A 199 -18.28 -2.87 3.76
CA ASP A 199 -19.50 -3.30 4.46
C ASP A 199 -19.17 -4.29 5.58
N MET A 200 -18.34 -5.30 5.28
CA MET A 200 -17.88 -6.30 6.25
C MET A 200 -17.15 -5.66 7.43
N LEU A 201 -16.30 -4.66 7.16
CA LEU A 201 -15.49 -3.98 8.17
C LEU A 201 -16.21 -2.80 8.84
N SER A 202 -17.43 -2.46 8.43
CA SER A 202 -18.19 -1.31 8.96
C SER A 202 -18.41 -1.38 10.48
N GLY A 203 -18.46 -2.58 11.03
CA GLY A 203 -18.57 -2.84 12.46
C GLY A 203 -17.27 -2.73 13.26
N LYS A 204 -16.13 -2.40 12.62
CA LYS A 204 -14.83 -2.33 13.30
C LYS A 204 -14.90 -1.39 14.52
N ARG A 205 -14.47 -1.90 15.66
CA ARG A 205 -14.29 -1.14 16.89
C ARG A 205 -12.92 -1.43 17.45
N VAL A 206 -12.15 -0.39 17.69
CA VAL A 206 -10.82 -0.49 18.29
C VAL A 206 -10.83 0.29 19.60
N SER A 207 -10.60 -0.41 20.71
CA SER A 207 -10.37 0.22 22.00
C SER A 207 -8.88 0.44 22.16
N THR A 208 -8.45 1.69 22.11
CA THR A 208 -7.06 2.06 22.36
C THR A 208 -6.96 2.82 23.68
N LEU A 209 -5.92 2.52 24.46
CA LEU A 209 -5.55 3.38 25.58
C LEU A 209 -5.17 4.76 25.05
N SER A 210 -5.57 5.81 25.77
CA SER A 210 -5.19 7.18 25.42
C SER A 210 -3.66 7.29 25.45
N LYS A 211 -3.08 7.67 24.32
CA LYS A 211 -1.64 7.90 24.19
C LYS A 211 -1.29 9.31 24.61
N LYS A 212 -0.28 9.48 25.46
CA LYS A 212 0.23 10.81 25.82
C LYS A 212 1.04 11.45 24.70
N HIS A 213 1.71 10.62 23.89
CA HIS A 213 2.60 11.07 22.83
C HIS A 213 2.38 10.21 21.58
N SER A 214 2.53 10.83 20.42
CA SER A 214 2.56 10.20 19.10
C SER A 214 3.92 10.44 18.46
N THR A 215 4.28 9.63 17.47
CA THR A 215 5.45 9.90 16.61
C THR A 215 5.22 11.18 15.81
N ILE A 216 6.21 12.06 15.82
CA ILE A 216 6.17 13.36 15.14
C ILE A 216 6.55 13.19 13.66
#